data_a5aca5f9abe8bfd3a20a011dbed81769
#
_entry.id   a5aca5f9abe8bfd3a20a011dbed81769
#
_cell.length_a   1.000
_cell.length_b   1.000
_cell.length_c   1.000
_cell.angle_alpha   90.00
_cell.angle_beta   90.00
_cell.angle_gamma   90.00
#
_symmetry.space_group_name_H-M   'P 1'
#
loop_
_entity.id
_entity.type
_entity.pdbx_description
1 polymer ?
#
loop_
_entity_poly.entity_id
_entity_poly.type
_entity_poly.pdbx_seq_one_letter_code
_entity_poly.pdbx_strand_id
1 'polypeptide(L)'
;MIITAFAALVGNGGAPRATIFMGKNKKDDAEKILANCFTMQILLSIILTVVLLIWNRDFLLAFGASANTIEYAASYMNIYALGTIFVQLTLGMNAFITAQGFAKEGMLSVLIGAIANIILDPIFIFSYICAKTDSVFLLALCSIFMGFL
;
A
#
# COMPACT_ATOMS: atom_id res chain seq x y z
N MET A 1 -6.42 1.41 -6.80
CA MET A 1 -6.02 2.03 -8.09
C MET A 1 -5.34 3.39 -7.91
N ILE A 2 -5.98 4.42 -7.30
CA ILE A 2 -5.38 5.75 -7.14
C ILE A 2 -4.08 5.69 -6.32
N ILE A 3 -4.10 4.99 -5.19
CA ILE A 3 -2.96 4.82 -4.28
C ILE A 3 -1.77 4.17 -4.99
N THR A 4 -2.02 3.10 -5.72
CA THR A 4 -0.99 2.38 -6.48
C THR A 4 -0.41 3.23 -7.62
N ALA A 5 -1.22 4.08 -8.24
CA ALA A 5 -0.75 5.00 -9.28
C ALA A 5 0.24 6.04 -8.72
N PHE A 6 -0.04 6.61 -7.55
CA PHE A 6 0.88 7.55 -6.90
C PHE A 6 2.17 6.86 -6.41
N ALA A 7 2.05 5.64 -5.86
CA ALA A 7 3.22 4.85 -5.48
C ALA A 7 4.11 4.55 -6.69
N ALA A 8 3.50 4.13 -7.80
CA ALA A 8 4.20 3.84 -9.04
C ALA A 8 4.83 5.10 -9.67
N LEU A 9 4.17 6.25 -9.57
CA LEU A 9 4.70 7.51 -10.09
C LEU A 9 6.04 7.86 -9.41
N VAL A 10 6.10 7.80 -8.10
CA VAL A 10 7.32 8.11 -7.33
C VAL A 10 8.36 6.99 -7.50
N GLY A 11 7.95 5.72 -7.40
CA GLY A 11 8.84 4.57 -7.54
C GLY A 11 9.48 4.51 -8.93
N ASN A 12 8.67 4.49 -9.99
CA ASN A 12 9.15 4.40 -11.36
C ASN A 12 9.83 5.68 -11.86
N GLY A 13 9.52 6.84 -11.26
CA GLY A 13 10.22 8.10 -11.57
C GLY A 13 11.59 8.20 -10.91
N GLY A 14 11.72 7.75 -9.68
CA GLY A 14 12.96 7.84 -8.89
C GLY A 14 13.94 6.70 -9.12
N ALA A 15 13.45 5.48 -9.27
CA ALA A 15 14.27 4.28 -9.36
C ALA A 15 15.26 4.30 -10.54
N PRO A 16 14.90 4.67 -11.79
CA PRO A 16 15.85 4.74 -12.89
C PRO A 16 16.94 5.78 -12.67
N ARG A 17 16.62 6.90 -12.02
CA ARG A 17 17.62 7.93 -11.70
C ARG A 17 18.63 7.40 -10.69
N ALA A 18 18.17 6.74 -9.64
CA ALA A 18 19.06 6.14 -8.64
C ALA A 18 20.01 5.12 -9.26
N THR A 19 19.54 4.25 -10.15
CA THR A 19 20.39 3.26 -10.84
C THR A 19 21.44 3.88 -11.74
N ILE A 20 21.12 4.97 -12.45
CA ILE A 20 22.11 5.70 -13.28
C ILE A 20 23.25 6.25 -12.42
N PHE A 21 22.96 6.84 -11.26
CA PHE A 21 23.98 7.34 -10.35
C PHE A 21 24.80 6.22 -9.70
N MET A 22 24.16 5.08 -9.39
CA MET A 22 24.88 3.89 -8.92
C MET A 22 25.84 3.36 -10.00
N GLY A 23 25.40 3.30 -11.25
CA GLY A 23 26.26 2.89 -12.38
C GLY A 23 27.46 3.81 -12.62
N LYS A 24 27.34 5.10 -12.25
CA LYS A 24 28.44 6.08 -12.27
C LYS A 24 29.34 6.03 -11.03
N ASN A 25 29.17 5.06 -10.17
CA ASN A 25 29.89 4.88 -8.90
C ASN A 25 29.73 6.05 -7.91
N LYS A 26 28.65 6.85 -8.05
CA LYS A 26 28.30 7.97 -7.17
C LYS A 26 27.23 7.51 -6.19
N LYS A 27 27.63 6.72 -5.19
CA LYS A 27 26.72 6.15 -4.18
C LYS A 27 26.01 7.21 -3.34
N ASP A 28 26.72 8.26 -2.93
CA ASP A 28 26.18 9.36 -2.13
C ASP A 28 25.02 10.09 -2.82
N ASP A 29 25.12 10.30 -4.13
CA ASP A 29 24.05 10.93 -4.90
C ASP A 29 22.85 10.00 -5.10
N ALA A 30 23.08 8.69 -5.24
CA ALA A 30 22.03 7.69 -5.33
C ALA A 30 21.25 7.57 -3.99
N GLU A 31 21.94 7.60 -2.84
CA GLU A 31 21.33 7.61 -1.52
C GLU A 31 20.46 8.86 -1.29
N LYS A 32 20.92 10.03 -1.70
CA LYS A 32 20.12 11.26 -1.64
C LYS A 32 18.83 11.18 -2.46
N ILE A 33 18.89 10.59 -3.65
CA ILE A 33 17.71 10.39 -4.49
C ILE A 33 16.75 9.44 -3.80
N LEU A 34 17.24 8.33 -3.25
CA LEU A 34 16.43 7.37 -2.51
C LEU A 34 15.74 8.04 -1.30
N ALA A 35 16.51 8.79 -0.49
CA ALA A 35 16.00 9.49 0.66
C ALA A 35 14.92 10.53 0.30
N ASN A 36 15.13 11.29 -0.78
CA ASN A 36 14.16 12.25 -1.27
C ASN A 36 12.87 11.58 -1.77
N CYS A 37 12.99 10.47 -2.51
CA CYS A 37 11.83 9.72 -2.99
C CYS A 37 11.08 9.08 -1.82
N PHE A 38 11.77 8.57 -0.81
CA PHE A 38 11.18 8.03 0.40
C PHE A 38 10.39 9.11 1.18
N THR A 39 10.99 10.29 1.35
CA THR A 39 10.32 11.42 2.00
C THR A 39 9.08 11.88 1.22
N MET A 40 9.19 11.99 -0.11
CA MET A 40 8.06 12.30 -0.98
C MET A 40 6.94 11.26 -0.88
N GLN A 41 7.31 9.99 -0.78
CA GLN A 41 6.37 8.88 -0.64
C GLN A 41 5.58 8.99 0.68
N ILE A 42 6.27 9.30 1.79
CA ILE A 42 5.64 9.53 3.10
C ILE A 42 4.68 10.72 3.04
N LEU A 43 5.13 11.85 2.50
CA LEU A 43 4.29 13.04 2.38
C LEU A 43 3.03 12.77 1.55
N LEU A 44 3.18 12.14 0.39
CA LEU A 44 2.08 11.76 -0.47
C LEU A 44 1.12 10.79 0.21
N SER A 45 1.64 9.82 0.95
CA SER A 45 0.80 8.85 1.66
C SER A 45 -0.02 9.51 2.77
N ILE A 46 0.57 10.44 3.52
CA ILE A 46 -0.14 11.21 4.55
C ILE A 46 -1.25 12.08 3.91
N ILE A 47 -0.92 12.79 2.83
CA ILE A 47 -1.90 13.62 2.11
C ILE A 47 -3.06 12.75 1.60
N LEU A 48 -2.77 11.63 0.96
CA LEU A 48 -3.79 10.70 0.45
C LEU A 48 -4.65 10.13 1.57
N THR A 49 -4.04 9.74 2.70
CA THR A 49 -4.77 9.23 3.86
C THR A 49 -5.72 10.31 4.41
N VAL A 50 -5.25 11.53 4.58
CA VAL A 50 -6.07 12.65 5.07
C VAL A 50 -7.23 12.95 4.10
N VAL A 51 -6.95 13.00 2.81
CA VAL A 51 -7.98 13.22 1.78
C VAL A 51 -9.03 12.10 1.80
N LEU A 52 -8.60 10.85 1.89
CA LEU A 52 -9.51 9.71 1.95
C LEU A 52 -10.35 9.71 3.23
N LEU A 53 -9.79 10.13 4.38
CA LEU A 53 -10.54 10.20 5.64
C LEU A 53 -11.56 11.33 5.64
N ILE A 54 -11.22 12.50 5.10
CA ILE A 54 -12.12 13.67 5.08
C ILE A 54 -13.27 13.45 4.11
N TRP A 55 -12.97 12.95 2.89
CA TRP A 55 -13.96 12.77 1.83
C TRP A 55 -14.44 11.32 1.67
N ASN A 56 -14.25 10.49 2.68
CA ASN A 56 -14.64 9.08 2.68
C ASN A 56 -16.09 8.89 2.20
N ARG A 57 -17.02 9.63 2.76
CA ARG A 57 -18.44 9.49 2.49
C ARG A 57 -18.83 9.95 1.07
N ASP A 58 -18.23 11.06 0.61
CA ASP A 58 -18.50 11.61 -0.71
C ASP A 58 -17.95 10.69 -1.81
N PHE A 59 -16.77 10.13 -1.61
CA PHE A 59 -16.20 9.13 -2.51
C PHE A 59 -17.07 7.87 -2.59
N LEU A 60 -17.52 7.34 -1.45
CA LEU A 60 -18.36 6.15 -1.43
C LEU A 60 -19.69 6.38 -2.14
N LEU A 61 -20.30 7.55 -1.97
CA LEU A 61 -21.52 7.94 -2.69
C LEU A 61 -21.27 8.09 -4.19
N ALA A 62 -20.16 8.70 -4.58
CA ALA A 62 -19.77 8.84 -5.99
C ALA A 62 -19.52 7.48 -6.67
N PHE A 63 -19.05 6.48 -5.93
CA PHE A 63 -18.87 5.11 -6.41
C PHE A 63 -20.14 4.25 -6.32
N GLY A 64 -21.28 4.83 -5.92
CA GLY A 64 -22.56 4.14 -5.96
C GLY A 64 -22.93 3.35 -4.71
N ALA A 65 -22.34 3.66 -3.55
CA ALA A 65 -22.73 3.05 -2.29
C ALA A 65 -24.19 3.40 -1.94
N SER A 66 -24.97 2.37 -1.58
CA SER A 66 -26.36 2.54 -1.14
C SER A 66 -26.43 3.13 0.27
N ALA A 67 -27.50 3.87 0.57
CA ALA A 67 -27.74 4.44 1.90
C ALA A 67 -27.69 3.41 3.05
N ASN A 68 -28.03 2.16 2.76
CA ASN A 68 -28.02 1.08 3.75
C ASN A 68 -26.62 0.46 3.98
N THR A 69 -25.69 0.64 3.04
CA THR A 69 -24.34 0.04 3.09
C THR A 69 -23.25 1.05 3.43
N ILE A 70 -23.57 2.34 3.41
CA ILE A 70 -22.60 3.42 3.55
C ILE A 70 -21.87 3.41 4.89
N GLU A 71 -22.54 3.05 5.99
CA GLU A 71 -21.93 3.00 7.33
C GLU A 71 -20.87 1.90 7.44
N TYR A 72 -21.18 0.71 6.91
CA TYR A 72 -20.21 -0.39 6.88
C TYR A 72 -19.04 -0.09 5.94
N ALA A 73 -19.33 0.48 4.77
CA ALA A 73 -18.33 0.86 3.79
C ALA A 73 -17.41 1.98 4.31
N ALA A 74 -17.96 2.96 5.04
CA ALA A 74 -17.18 4.04 5.64
C ALA A 74 -16.25 3.53 6.75
N SER A 75 -16.72 2.63 7.59
CA SER A 75 -15.91 2.00 8.65
C SER A 75 -14.75 1.20 8.04
N TYR A 76 -15.02 0.41 6.99
CA TYR A 76 -14.01 -0.32 6.23
C TYR A 76 -12.98 0.63 5.61
N MET A 77 -13.45 1.70 4.96
CA MET A 77 -12.59 2.67 4.27
C MET A 77 -11.67 3.42 5.23
N ASN A 78 -12.14 3.73 6.46
CA ASN A 78 -11.32 4.38 7.48
C ASN A 78 -10.12 3.50 7.88
N ILE A 79 -10.36 2.21 8.09
CA ILE A 79 -9.29 1.26 8.44
C ILE A 79 -8.34 1.08 7.25
N TYR A 80 -8.89 0.93 6.04
CA TYR A 80 -8.11 0.82 4.82
C TYR A 80 -7.25 2.06 4.55
N ALA A 81 -7.77 3.26 4.82
CA ALA A 81 -7.03 4.51 4.67
C ALA A 81 -5.79 4.58 5.58
N LEU A 82 -5.88 4.08 6.82
CA LEU A 82 -4.71 3.97 7.70
C LEU A 82 -3.66 2.99 7.15
N GLY A 83 -4.10 1.89 6.52
CA GLY A 83 -3.22 0.92 5.87
C GLY A 83 -2.55 1.46 4.61
N THR A 84 -3.11 2.49 3.97
CA THR A 84 -2.59 3.08 2.73
C THR A 84 -1.13 3.52 2.84
N ILE A 85 -0.71 4.02 4.00
CA ILE A 85 0.66 4.46 4.26
C ILE A 85 1.64 3.31 4.04
N PHE A 86 1.34 2.15 4.62
CA PHE A 86 2.19 0.96 4.50
C PHE A 86 2.21 0.42 3.08
N VAL A 87 1.05 0.30 2.45
CA VAL A 87 0.92 -0.17 1.06
C VAL A 87 1.73 0.72 0.12
N GLN A 88 1.62 2.03 0.27
CA GLN A 88 2.32 2.99 -0.58
C GLN A 88 3.83 2.91 -0.42
N LEU A 89 4.32 2.82 0.82
CA LEU A 89 5.75 2.67 1.10
C LEU A 89 6.30 1.37 0.52
N THR A 90 5.61 0.26 0.72
CA THR A 90 6.03 -1.05 0.22
C THR A 90 6.14 -1.08 -1.30
N LEU A 91 5.11 -0.60 -2.00
CA LEU A 91 5.10 -0.55 -3.47
C LEU A 91 6.18 0.38 -4.02
N GLY A 92 6.36 1.56 -3.41
CA GLY A 92 7.39 2.51 -3.81
C GLY A 92 8.79 1.96 -3.61
N MET A 93 9.08 1.37 -2.45
CA MET A 93 10.41 0.81 -2.14
C MET A 93 10.73 -0.43 -2.97
N ASN A 94 9.75 -1.27 -3.28
CA ASN A 94 9.95 -2.44 -4.13
C ASN A 94 10.44 -2.05 -5.54
N ALA A 95 9.96 -0.94 -6.09
CA ALA A 95 10.46 -0.41 -7.36
C ALA A 95 11.96 -0.07 -7.32
N PHE A 96 12.46 0.48 -6.21
CA PHE A 96 13.88 0.78 -6.03
C PHE A 96 14.73 -0.49 -5.89
N ILE A 97 14.26 -1.49 -5.13
CA ILE A 97 14.95 -2.78 -4.96
C ILE A 97 15.10 -3.46 -6.32
N THR A 98 14.01 -3.51 -7.09
CA THR A 98 14.01 -4.13 -8.43
C THR A 98 14.92 -3.39 -9.40
N ALA A 99 14.93 -2.06 -9.36
CA ALA A 99 15.75 -1.23 -10.24
C ALA A 99 17.24 -1.33 -9.93
N GLN A 100 17.63 -1.64 -8.70
CA GLN A 100 19.02 -1.88 -8.30
C GLN A 100 19.57 -3.24 -8.77
N GLY A 101 18.78 -4.04 -9.47
CA GLY A 101 19.17 -5.35 -9.96
C GLY A 101 18.83 -6.51 -9.01
N PHE A 102 18.27 -6.22 -7.83
CA PHE A 102 17.81 -7.22 -6.87
C PHE A 102 16.37 -7.68 -7.15
N ALA A 103 16.06 -7.93 -8.43
CA ALA A 103 14.73 -8.35 -8.86
C ALA A 103 14.29 -9.67 -8.19
N LYS A 104 15.23 -10.58 -7.91
CA LYS A 104 14.94 -11.84 -7.20
C LYS A 104 14.46 -11.58 -5.78
N GLU A 105 15.10 -10.66 -5.06
CA GLU A 105 14.75 -10.30 -3.69
C GLU A 105 13.37 -9.62 -3.64
N GLY A 106 13.10 -8.70 -4.57
CA GLY A 106 11.79 -8.07 -4.70
C GLY A 106 10.68 -9.08 -5.01
N MET A 107 10.94 -10.01 -5.93
CA MET A 107 10.00 -11.08 -6.27
C MET A 107 9.78 -12.04 -5.10
N LEU A 108 10.86 -12.41 -4.37
CA LEU A 108 10.77 -13.29 -3.22
C LEU A 108 9.95 -12.66 -2.08
N SER A 109 10.12 -11.37 -1.85
CA SER A 109 9.33 -10.62 -0.87
C SER A 109 7.84 -10.68 -1.18
N VAL A 110 7.45 -10.40 -2.43
CA VAL A 110 6.05 -10.50 -2.88
C VAL A 110 5.52 -11.93 -2.78
N LEU A 111 6.34 -12.94 -3.12
CA LEU A 111 5.95 -14.34 -3.05
C LEU A 111 5.69 -14.79 -1.61
N ILE A 112 6.59 -14.45 -0.68
CA ILE A 112 6.42 -14.75 0.75
C ILE A 112 5.12 -14.15 1.26
N GLY A 113 4.87 -12.93 0.87
CA GLY A 113 3.67 -12.26 1.23
C GLY A 113 2.40 -12.88 0.65
N ALA A 114 2.40 -13.24 -0.61
CA ALA A 114 1.27 -13.94 -1.22
C ALA A 114 0.97 -15.29 -0.54
N ILE A 115 2.00 -16.04 -0.17
CA ILE A 115 1.85 -17.29 0.59
C ILE A 115 1.26 -17.03 1.97
N ALA A 116 1.76 -16.00 2.67
CA ALA A 116 1.23 -15.61 3.97
C ALA A 116 -0.26 -15.25 3.88
N ASN A 117 -0.66 -14.53 2.85
CA ASN A 117 -2.07 -14.20 2.58
C ASN A 117 -2.94 -15.44 2.38
N ILE A 118 -2.51 -16.37 1.53
CA ILE A 118 -3.25 -17.61 1.25
C ILE A 118 -3.48 -18.41 2.55
N ILE A 119 -2.56 -18.33 3.50
CA ILE A 119 -2.67 -19.02 4.80
C ILE A 119 -3.53 -18.23 5.78
N LEU A 120 -3.36 -16.91 5.84
CA LEU A 120 -4.06 -16.06 6.80
C LEU A 120 -5.52 -15.82 6.42
N ASP A 121 -5.85 -15.68 5.14
CA ASP A 121 -7.21 -15.42 4.68
C ASP A 121 -8.23 -16.44 5.18
N PRO A 122 -8.02 -17.78 5.00
CA PRO A 122 -8.96 -18.76 5.52
C PRO A 122 -9.04 -18.73 7.05
N ILE A 123 -7.91 -18.48 7.75
CA ILE A 123 -7.90 -18.40 9.22
C ILE A 123 -8.75 -17.24 9.69
N PHE A 124 -8.63 -16.06 9.06
CA PHE A 124 -9.42 -14.90 9.41
C PHE A 124 -10.90 -15.07 9.05
N ILE A 125 -11.21 -15.68 7.90
CA ILE A 125 -12.59 -15.96 7.49
C ILE A 125 -13.24 -16.97 8.45
N PHE A 126 -12.56 -18.04 8.83
CA PHE A 126 -13.08 -19.03 9.78
C PHE A 126 -13.21 -18.46 11.18
N SER A 127 -12.26 -17.65 11.64
CA SER A 127 -12.34 -16.96 12.92
C SER A 127 -13.50 -15.99 12.97
N TYR A 128 -13.82 -15.35 11.85
CA TYR A 128 -14.97 -14.48 11.69
C TYR A 128 -16.31 -15.23 11.80
N ILE A 129 -16.43 -16.39 11.19
CA ILE A 129 -17.63 -17.22 11.25
C ILE A 129 -17.89 -17.73 12.69
N CYS A 130 -16.82 -18.04 13.43
CA CYS A 130 -16.93 -18.53 14.80
C CYS A 130 -17.15 -17.44 15.87
N ALA A 131 -16.58 -16.24 15.70
CA ALA A 131 -16.47 -15.27 16.79
C ALA A 131 -17.61 -14.22 16.84
N LYS A 132 -18.46 -14.09 15.81
CA LYS A 132 -19.55 -13.08 15.77
C LYS A 132 -19.10 -11.65 16.13
N THR A 133 -17.80 -11.38 16.03
CA THR A 133 -17.14 -10.13 16.41
C THR A 133 -16.96 -9.25 15.16
N ASP A 134 -17.03 -7.95 15.33
CA ASP A 134 -17.03 -6.89 14.32
C ASP A 134 -16.33 -7.25 12.99
N SER A 135 -17.14 -7.72 12.07
CA SER A 135 -16.77 -8.24 10.74
C SER A 135 -15.92 -7.29 9.90
N VAL A 136 -16.15 -6.01 10.07
CA VAL A 136 -15.55 -4.95 9.27
C VAL A 136 -14.06 -4.79 9.59
N PHE A 137 -13.69 -4.94 10.85
CA PHE A 137 -12.31 -4.80 11.29
C PHE A 137 -11.40 -5.91 10.74
N LEU A 138 -11.87 -7.16 10.77
CA LEU A 138 -11.12 -8.31 10.27
C LEU A 138 -10.98 -8.28 8.73
N LEU A 139 -12.06 -7.93 8.02
CA LEU A 139 -12.01 -7.78 6.56
C LEU A 139 -11.09 -6.63 6.13
N ALA A 140 -11.10 -5.52 6.85
CA ALA A 140 -10.20 -4.40 6.58
C ALA A 140 -8.74 -4.77 6.85
N LEU A 141 -8.46 -5.52 7.92
CA LEU A 141 -7.13 -6.02 8.25
C LEU A 141 -6.61 -6.99 7.17
N CYS A 142 -7.45 -7.91 6.69
CA CYS A 142 -7.13 -8.78 5.54
C CYS A 142 -6.79 -7.96 4.29
N SER A 143 -7.60 -6.95 3.98
CA SER A 143 -7.36 -6.11 2.78
C SER A 143 -6.11 -5.26 2.91
N ILE A 144 -5.79 -4.77 4.11
CA ILE A 144 -4.54 -4.05 4.37
C ILE A 144 -3.35 -4.99 4.19
N PHE A 145 -3.45 -6.20 4.74
CA PHE A 145 -2.41 -7.23 4.59
C PHE A 145 -2.23 -7.63 3.13
N MET A 146 -3.33 -7.76 2.38
CA MET A 146 -3.34 -8.03 0.95
C MET A 146 -2.75 -6.89 0.11
N GLY A 147 -2.89 -5.65 0.57
CA GLY A 147 -2.28 -4.47 -0.07
C GLY A 147 -0.83 -4.22 0.33
N PHE A 148 -0.39 -4.78 1.46
CA PHE A 148 1.00 -4.69 1.94
C PHE A 148 1.95 -5.65 1.20
N LEU A 149 1.42 -6.64 0.53
CA LEU A 149 2.11 -7.71 -0.17
C LEU A 149 1.98 -7.59 -1.68
#